data_4cc826a168675eb01b98d8d3e9f949b3
#
_entry.id   4cc826a168675eb01b98d8d3e9f949b3
#
_cell.length_a   1.000
_cell.length_b   1.000
_cell.length_c   1.000
_cell.angle_alpha   90.00
_cell.angle_beta   90.00
_cell.angle_gamma   90.00
#
_symmetry.space_group_name_H-M   'P 1'
#
loop_
_entity.id
_entity.type
_entity.pdbx_description
1 polymer ?
#
loop_
_entity_poly.entity_id
_entity_poly.type
_entity_poly.pdbx_seq_one_letter_code
_entity_poly.pdbx_strand_id
1 'polypeptide(L)' 'MNLKRDYQVGGNHYRKLAVQPTYYSLANDLGICEANVIKYVTRWRDKGGIDDLRKAKDYIDILIEWEQEKK' A
#
# COMPACT_ATOMS: atom_id res chain seq x y z
N MET A 1 2.45 17.08 12.34
CA MET A 1 1.61 16.66 11.20
C MET A 1 0.48 15.76 11.67
N ASN A 2 -0.71 16.02 11.18
CA ASN A 2 -1.86 15.16 11.49
C ASN A 2 -1.88 13.97 10.54
N LEU A 3 -1.65 12.77 11.06
CA LEU A 3 -1.58 11.56 10.26
C LEU A 3 -2.94 10.87 10.08
N LYS A 4 -3.99 11.45 10.66
CA LYS A 4 -5.33 10.89 10.53
C LYS A 4 -6.27 11.91 9.93
N ARG A 5 -7.18 11.43 9.13
CA ARG A 5 -8.22 12.25 8.51
C ARG A 5 -9.58 11.74 8.90
N ASP A 6 -10.56 12.65 8.93
CA ASP A 6 -11.94 12.28 9.20
C ASP A 6 -12.58 11.59 8.00
N TYR A 7 -12.04 11.81 6.81
CA TYR A 7 -12.53 11.16 5.60
C TYR A 7 -11.40 10.40 4.93
N GLN A 8 -11.77 9.46 4.06
CA GLN A 8 -10.81 8.67 3.30
C GLN A 8 -11.31 8.49 1.89
N VAL A 9 -10.40 8.64 0.94
CA VAL A 9 -10.69 8.32 -0.45
C VAL A 9 -10.87 6.81 -0.54
N GLY A 10 -12.01 6.37 -1.05
CA GLY A 10 -12.28 4.97 -1.25
C GLY A 10 -12.95 4.25 -0.09
N GLY A 11 -13.33 4.94 0.98
CA GLY A 11 -14.14 4.35 2.04
C GLY A 11 -13.55 4.45 3.43
N ASN A 12 -14.08 3.61 4.34
CA ASN A 12 -13.81 3.69 5.77
C ASN A 12 -12.83 2.67 6.31
N HIS A 13 -12.38 1.74 5.48
CA HIS A 13 -11.66 0.56 5.97
C HIS A 13 -10.30 0.90 6.59
N TYR A 14 -9.74 2.07 6.32
CA TYR A 14 -8.48 2.50 6.92
C TYR A 14 -8.64 3.21 8.27
N ARG A 15 -9.86 3.52 8.68
CA ARG A 15 -10.08 4.27 9.93
C ARG A 15 -9.62 3.53 11.18
N LYS A 16 -9.55 2.20 11.10
CA LYS A 16 -9.12 1.38 12.23
C LYS A 16 -7.62 1.37 12.42
N LEU A 17 -6.88 1.90 11.48
CA LEU A 17 -5.42 1.84 11.51
C LEU A 17 -4.86 3.02 12.27
N ALA A 18 -3.80 2.78 13.04
CA ALA A 18 -3.10 3.86 13.74
C ALA A 18 -2.50 4.85 12.75
N VAL A 19 -1.92 4.34 11.66
CA VAL A 19 -1.36 5.16 10.58
C VAL A 19 -1.82 4.53 9.28
N GLN A 20 -2.40 5.35 8.41
CA GLN A 20 -2.85 4.85 7.12
C GLN A 20 -1.66 4.53 6.22
N PRO A 21 -1.78 3.51 5.35
CA PRO A 21 -0.66 3.09 4.50
C PRO A 21 -0.03 4.21 3.68
N THR A 22 -0.85 5.12 3.15
CA THR A 22 -0.34 6.23 2.36
C THR A 22 0.56 7.14 3.19
N TYR A 23 0.14 7.47 4.39
CA TYR A 23 0.95 8.34 5.27
C TYR A 23 2.22 7.64 5.71
N TYR A 24 2.14 6.37 6.03
CA TYR A 24 3.31 5.58 6.38
C TYR A 24 4.34 5.61 5.24
N SER A 25 3.86 5.38 4.02
CA SER A 25 4.73 5.32 2.86
C SER A 25 5.37 6.66 2.56
N LEU A 26 4.61 7.75 2.66
CA LEU A 26 5.14 9.08 2.43
C LEU A 26 6.16 9.46 3.50
N ALA A 27 5.86 9.18 4.76
CA ALA A 27 6.75 9.53 5.86
C ALA A 27 8.07 8.78 5.80
N ASN A 28 8.10 7.60 5.20
CA ASN A 28 9.29 6.76 5.10
C ASN A 28 9.95 6.82 3.73
N ASP A 29 9.49 7.70 2.85
CA ASP A 29 10.04 7.87 1.49
C ASP A 29 10.05 6.57 0.68
N LEU A 30 9.00 5.78 0.79
CA LEU A 30 8.90 4.54 0.05
C LEU A 30 8.53 4.80 -1.41
N GLY A 31 9.06 3.98 -2.30
CA GLY A 31 8.72 4.03 -3.70
C GLY A 31 7.30 3.55 -3.97
N ILE A 32 6.84 3.74 -5.22
CA ILE A 32 5.46 3.43 -5.57
C ILE A 32 5.15 1.93 -5.44
N CYS A 33 6.10 1.06 -5.76
CA CYS A 33 5.85 -0.38 -5.65
C CYS A 33 5.71 -0.81 -4.21
N GLU A 34 6.63 -0.38 -3.35
CA GLU A 34 6.56 -0.69 -1.92
C GLU A 34 5.29 -0.15 -1.30
N ALA A 35 4.91 1.09 -1.65
CA ALA A 35 3.70 1.70 -1.12
C ALA A 35 2.45 0.91 -1.51
N ASN A 36 2.39 0.45 -2.76
CA ASN A 36 1.24 -0.34 -3.22
C ASN A 36 1.21 -1.72 -2.58
N VAL A 37 2.36 -2.35 -2.38
CA VAL A 37 2.42 -3.63 -1.67
C VAL A 37 1.83 -3.48 -0.26
N ILE A 38 2.27 -2.45 0.46
CA ILE A 38 1.79 -2.21 1.82
C ILE A 38 0.28 -1.96 1.81
N LYS A 39 -0.20 -1.16 0.87
CA LYS A 39 -1.63 -0.86 0.76
C LYS A 39 -2.45 -2.15 0.59
N TYR A 40 -2.09 -2.96 -0.37
CA TYR A 40 -2.88 -4.15 -0.68
C TYR A 40 -2.78 -5.22 0.41
N VAL A 41 -1.60 -5.41 0.98
CA VAL A 41 -1.42 -6.37 2.07
C VAL A 41 -2.19 -5.93 3.32
N THR A 42 -2.32 -4.62 3.54
CA THR A 42 -3.03 -4.10 4.70
C THR A 42 -4.55 -4.27 4.57
N ARG A 43 -5.10 -4.08 3.36
CA ARG A 43 -6.56 -3.96 3.20
C ARG A 43 -7.25 -5.20 2.65
N TRP A 44 -6.52 -6.22 2.25
CA TRP A 44 -7.10 -7.31 1.46
C TRP A 44 -8.30 -7.99 2.14
N ARG A 45 -8.26 -8.14 3.48
CA ARG A 45 -9.37 -8.80 4.21
C ARG A 45 -10.66 -8.00 4.12
N ASP A 46 -10.54 -6.68 4.08
CA ASP A 46 -11.70 -5.80 4.18
C ASP A 46 -12.18 -5.29 2.82
N LYS A 47 -11.42 -5.48 1.77
CA LYS A 47 -11.80 -4.89 0.49
C LYS A 47 -11.66 -5.84 -0.69
N GLY A 48 -10.44 -6.10 -1.16
CA GLY A 48 -10.23 -6.78 -2.43
C GLY A 48 -10.00 -8.28 -2.35
N GLY A 49 -9.89 -8.83 -1.15
CA GLY A 49 -9.69 -10.27 -0.98
C GLY A 49 -8.41 -10.75 -1.64
N ILE A 50 -8.46 -11.96 -2.14
CA ILE A 50 -7.30 -12.60 -2.78
C ILE A 50 -6.76 -11.78 -3.94
N ASP A 51 -7.63 -11.06 -4.66
CA ASP A 51 -7.16 -10.21 -5.76
C ASP A 51 -6.21 -9.12 -5.28
N ASP A 52 -6.45 -8.55 -4.08
CA ASP A 52 -5.51 -7.59 -3.52
C ASP A 52 -4.16 -8.23 -3.21
N LEU A 53 -4.15 -9.46 -2.74
CA LEU A 53 -2.89 -10.17 -2.51
C LEU A 53 -2.15 -10.42 -3.82
N ARG A 54 -2.88 -10.73 -4.89
CA ARG A 54 -2.27 -10.89 -6.21
C ARG A 54 -1.69 -9.57 -6.73
N LYS A 55 -2.38 -8.47 -6.48
CA LYS A 55 -1.86 -7.14 -6.85
C LYS A 55 -0.58 -6.83 -6.10
N ALA A 56 -0.53 -7.15 -4.81
CA ALA A 56 0.70 -6.96 -4.03
C ALA A 56 1.84 -7.77 -4.63
N LYS A 57 1.58 -9.01 -4.99
CA LYS A 57 2.58 -9.88 -5.61
C LYS A 57 3.06 -9.29 -6.92
N ASP A 58 2.15 -8.77 -7.75
CA ASP A 58 2.51 -8.17 -9.03
C ASP A 58 3.44 -6.97 -8.85
N TYR A 59 3.18 -6.12 -7.85
CA TYR A 59 4.05 -4.98 -7.58
C TYR A 59 5.42 -5.41 -7.09
N ILE A 60 5.49 -6.51 -6.34
CA ILE A 60 6.77 -7.07 -5.93
C ILE A 60 7.55 -7.55 -7.16
N ASP A 61 6.88 -8.25 -8.07
CA ASP A 61 7.50 -8.73 -9.29
C ASP A 61 8.02 -7.57 -10.15
N ILE A 62 7.23 -6.51 -10.28
CA ILE A 62 7.64 -5.32 -11.01
C ILE A 62 8.90 -4.72 -10.40
N LEU A 63 8.95 -4.63 -9.08
CA LEU A 63 10.10 -4.05 -8.40
C LEU A 63 11.35 -4.90 -8.60
N ILE A 64 11.21 -6.22 -8.53
CA ILE A 64 12.33 -7.13 -8.78
C ILE A 64 12.88 -6.92 -10.18
N GLU A 65 11.99 -6.89 -11.19
CA GLU A 65 12.38 -6.70 -12.58
C GLU A 65 13.09 -5.36 -12.76
N TRP A 66 12.54 -4.32 -12.19
CA TRP A 66 13.12 -2.97 -12.28
C TRP A 66 14.54 -2.95 -11.70
N GLU A 67 14.73 -3.52 -10.53
CA GLU A 67 16.06 -3.54 -9.90
C GLU A 67 17.05 -4.38 -10.68
N GLN A 68 16.61 -5.47 -11.27
CA GLN A 68 17.48 -6.30 -12.09
C GLN A 68 17.90 -5.60 -13.38
N GLU A 69 16.99 -4.85 -14.00
CA GLU A 69 17.27 -4.11 -15.23
C GLU A 69 18.27 -2.97 -15.01
N LYS A 70 18.38 -2.46 -13.81
CA LYS A 70 19.28 -1.34 -13.52
C LYS A 70 20.75 -1.73 -13.54
N LYS A 71 21.06 -2.99 -13.58
CA LYS A 71 22.45 -3.47 -13.52
C LYS A 71 23.12 -3.47 -14.88
#